data_00f2627aa98412b2fe0a0505c53a2751
#
_entry.id   00f2627aa98412b2fe0a0505c53a2751
#
_cell.length_a   1.000
_cell.length_b   1.000
_cell.length_c   1.000
_cell.angle_alpha   90.00
_cell.angle_beta   90.00
_cell.angle_gamma   90.00
#
_symmetry.space_group_name_H-M   'P 1'
#
loop_
_entity.id
_entity.type
_entity.pdbx_description
1 polymer ?
#
loop_
_entity_poly.entity_id
_entity_poly.type
_entity_poly.pdbx_seq_one_letter_code
_entity_poly.pdbx_strand_id
1 'polypeptide(L)'
;MNTPQFDLGAMLSAPQTAIQQIPCDQLHPYHNHKFELYSGERLEDMVASIKENGVLSPIIVQPDGDSYEILIGHNRWNASKLAGLPTVPAIVKTGLTEEEAEMYVIESNVMQRGFENLRISEQAAAVALRHYEMFSQGKRNDILRELAVLENPSAEPDTATLNPVGSKLD
;
A
#
# COMPACT_ATOMS: atom_id res chain seq x y z
N MET A 1 -25.36 37.54 -15.77
CA MET A 1 -24.01 37.26 -15.27
C MET A 1 -24.10 36.05 -14.34
N ASN A 2 -23.70 34.87 -14.85
CA ASN A 2 -23.72 33.64 -14.04
C ASN A 2 -22.43 33.60 -13.20
N THR A 3 -22.57 33.78 -11.91
CA THR A 3 -21.52 33.46 -10.97
C THR A 3 -21.28 31.95 -10.98
N PRO A 4 -20.05 31.45 -11.17
CA PRO A 4 -19.79 30.03 -11.04
C PRO A 4 -20.05 29.63 -9.58
N GLN A 5 -21.07 28.81 -9.39
CA GLN A 5 -21.39 28.24 -8.09
C GLN A 5 -20.29 27.20 -7.77
N PHE A 6 -19.45 27.53 -6.82
CA PHE A 6 -18.43 26.63 -6.31
C PHE A 6 -19.15 25.50 -5.55
N ASP A 7 -19.25 24.34 -6.19
CA ASP A 7 -19.84 23.15 -5.55
C ASP A 7 -18.78 22.44 -4.72
N LEU A 8 -18.71 22.83 -3.46
CA LEU A 8 -17.83 22.23 -2.45
C LEU A 8 -18.15 20.75 -2.23
N GLY A 9 -19.39 20.32 -2.50
CA GLY A 9 -19.83 18.94 -2.39
C GLY A 9 -19.20 18.04 -3.46
N ALA A 10 -19.01 18.56 -4.67
CA ALA A 10 -18.35 17.83 -5.75
C ALA A 10 -16.83 17.63 -5.50
N MET A 11 -16.18 18.56 -4.80
CA MET A 11 -14.75 18.42 -4.42
C MET A 11 -14.54 17.42 -3.29
N LEU A 12 -15.52 17.24 -2.41
CA LEU A 12 -15.45 16.28 -1.30
C LEU A 12 -15.93 14.88 -1.68
N SER A 13 -16.53 14.72 -2.87
CA SER A 13 -17.14 13.47 -3.34
C SER A 13 -16.28 12.67 -4.32
N ALA A 14 -15.05 13.08 -4.62
CA ALA A 14 -14.15 12.21 -5.36
C ALA A 14 -13.66 11.10 -4.42
N PRO A 15 -14.14 9.85 -4.57
CA PRO A 15 -13.67 8.76 -3.73
C PRO A 15 -12.20 8.51 -4.11
N GLN A 16 -11.28 8.90 -3.25
CA GLN A 16 -9.85 8.58 -3.38
C GLN A 16 -9.58 7.06 -3.27
N THR A 17 -10.64 6.28 -3.22
CA THR A 17 -10.64 4.82 -3.04
C THR A 17 -11.32 4.09 -4.20
N ALA A 18 -11.55 4.73 -5.35
CA ALA A 18 -12.08 4.04 -6.51
C ALA A 18 -11.08 2.99 -7.00
N ILE A 19 -11.52 1.73 -7.02
CA ILE A 19 -10.73 0.62 -7.57
C ILE A 19 -10.80 0.69 -9.09
N GLN A 20 -9.64 0.71 -9.73
CA GLN A 20 -9.48 0.73 -11.18
C GLN A 20 -8.81 -0.57 -11.64
N GLN A 21 -9.15 -1.02 -12.85
CA GLN A 21 -8.44 -2.13 -13.49
C GLN A 21 -7.26 -1.55 -14.29
N ILE A 22 -6.06 -1.78 -13.83
CA ILE A 22 -4.84 -1.27 -14.49
C ILE A 22 -4.14 -2.43 -15.22
N PRO A 23 -3.76 -2.24 -16.50
CA PRO A 23 -2.97 -3.22 -17.24
C PRO A 23 -1.66 -3.57 -16.53
N CYS A 24 -1.34 -4.86 -16.48
CA CYS A 24 -0.12 -5.32 -15.79
C CYS A 24 1.17 -4.79 -16.41
N ASP A 25 1.15 -4.45 -17.68
CA ASP A 25 2.29 -3.87 -18.44
C ASP A 25 2.49 -2.37 -18.19
N GLN A 26 1.48 -1.68 -17.64
CA GLN A 26 1.59 -0.29 -17.20
C GLN A 26 2.07 -0.16 -15.74
N LEU A 27 2.37 -1.26 -15.09
CA LEU A 27 2.79 -1.33 -13.70
C LEU A 27 4.27 -1.70 -13.61
N HIS A 28 4.98 -1.02 -12.73
CA HIS A 28 6.36 -1.36 -12.38
C HIS A 28 6.60 -1.29 -10.87
N PRO A 29 7.63 -1.98 -10.36
CA PRO A 29 7.97 -1.92 -8.95
C PRO A 29 8.35 -0.51 -8.51
N TYR A 30 8.16 -0.23 -7.21
CA TYR A 30 8.71 0.96 -6.58
C TYR A 30 10.22 1.07 -6.83
N HIS A 31 10.71 2.22 -7.26
CA HIS A 31 12.09 2.42 -7.70
C HIS A 31 13.12 2.07 -6.61
N ASN A 32 12.77 2.24 -5.34
CA ASN A 32 13.60 1.90 -4.19
C ASN A 32 13.06 0.67 -3.43
N HIS A 33 12.48 -0.31 -4.17
CA HIS A 33 11.92 -1.52 -3.57
C HIS A 33 13.01 -2.43 -3.03
N LYS A 34 13.10 -2.56 -1.72
CA LYS A 34 14.13 -3.31 -1.01
C LYS A 34 13.71 -4.72 -0.60
N PHE A 35 12.43 -5.05 -0.79
CA PHE A 35 11.86 -6.31 -0.32
C PHE A 35 11.86 -7.38 -1.40
N GLU A 36 12.28 -8.59 -1.02
CA GLU A 36 12.31 -9.72 -1.94
C GLU A 36 10.89 -10.18 -2.29
N LEU A 37 10.66 -10.48 -3.58
CA LEU A 37 9.42 -11.09 -4.01
C LEU A 37 9.33 -12.55 -3.55
N TYR A 38 8.11 -13.06 -3.43
CA TYR A 38 7.90 -14.47 -3.12
C TYR A 38 8.46 -15.36 -4.23
N SER A 39 8.94 -16.52 -3.83
CA SER A 39 9.47 -17.57 -4.71
C SER A 39 9.01 -18.95 -4.23
N GLY A 40 9.23 -19.98 -5.04
CA GLY A 40 8.89 -21.35 -4.71
C GLY A 40 7.40 -21.54 -4.43
N GLU A 41 7.09 -22.46 -3.52
CA GLU A 41 5.74 -22.86 -3.14
C GLU A 41 4.81 -21.68 -2.81
N ARG A 42 5.30 -20.70 -2.07
CA ARG A 42 4.50 -19.52 -1.70
C ARG A 42 4.06 -18.69 -2.93
N LEU A 43 4.91 -18.57 -3.94
CA LEU A 43 4.56 -17.92 -5.20
C LEU A 43 3.59 -18.78 -6.00
N GLU A 44 3.81 -20.08 -6.05
CA GLU A 44 2.95 -21.04 -6.78
C GLU A 44 1.54 -21.05 -6.20
N ASP A 45 1.40 -21.09 -4.88
CA ASP A 45 0.11 -21.02 -4.19
C ASP A 45 -0.62 -19.70 -4.51
N MET A 46 0.10 -18.58 -4.50
CA MET A 46 -0.48 -17.29 -4.85
C MET A 46 -0.94 -17.24 -6.30
N VAL A 47 -0.16 -17.78 -7.23
CA VAL A 47 -0.53 -17.87 -8.65
C VAL A 47 -1.76 -18.75 -8.83
N ALA A 48 -1.82 -19.91 -8.15
CA ALA A 48 -2.98 -20.80 -8.19
C ALA A 48 -4.24 -20.11 -7.66
N SER A 49 -4.14 -19.47 -6.51
CA SER A 49 -5.25 -18.71 -5.92
C SER A 49 -5.74 -17.59 -6.84
N ILE A 50 -4.84 -16.85 -7.46
CA ILE A 50 -5.20 -15.76 -8.40
C ILE A 50 -5.85 -16.31 -9.67
N LYS A 51 -5.41 -17.45 -10.17
CA LYS A 51 -6.07 -18.10 -11.32
C LYS A 51 -7.51 -18.53 -11.01
N GLU A 52 -7.76 -18.98 -9.80
CA GLU A 52 -9.06 -19.47 -9.39
C GLU A 52 -10.01 -18.31 -8.99
N ASN A 53 -9.54 -17.37 -8.20
CA ASN A 53 -10.38 -16.37 -7.54
C ASN A 53 -10.14 -14.93 -8.04
N GLY A 54 -9.15 -14.71 -8.90
CA GLY A 54 -8.69 -13.37 -9.24
C GLY A 54 -7.94 -12.71 -8.09
N VAL A 55 -7.67 -11.41 -8.24
CA VAL A 55 -7.04 -10.59 -7.21
C VAL A 55 -8.11 -10.04 -6.28
N LEU A 56 -8.24 -10.61 -5.10
CA LEU A 56 -9.30 -10.28 -4.14
C LEU A 56 -9.07 -8.92 -3.44
N SER A 57 -7.82 -8.57 -3.18
CA SER A 57 -7.43 -7.29 -2.57
C SER A 57 -6.73 -6.40 -3.59
N PRO A 58 -7.16 -5.15 -3.80
CA PRO A 58 -6.51 -4.26 -4.74
C PRO A 58 -5.06 -3.98 -4.33
N ILE A 59 -4.22 -3.69 -5.31
CA ILE A 59 -2.90 -3.12 -5.08
C ILE A 59 -3.02 -1.60 -4.88
N ILE A 60 -2.00 -0.96 -4.31
CA ILE A 60 -1.92 0.50 -4.26
C ILE A 60 -0.77 0.95 -5.14
N VAL A 61 -1.03 1.95 -5.96
CA VAL A 61 -0.09 2.49 -6.93
C VAL A 61 -0.10 4.02 -6.90
N GLN A 62 0.97 4.63 -7.40
CA GLN A 62 1.02 6.07 -7.69
C GLN A 62 1.33 6.29 -9.18
N PRO A 63 0.88 7.42 -9.78
CA PRO A 63 1.25 7.75 -11.14
C PRO A 63 2.76 7.99 -11.28
N ASP A 64 3.34 7.48 -12.37
CA ASP A 64 4.71 7.74 -12.77
C ASP A 64 4.77 7.92 -14.29
N GLY A 65 4.68 9.16 -14.75
CA GLY A 65 4.55 9.49 -16.17
C GLY A 65 3.29 8.86 -16.76
N ASP A 66 3.46 8.04 -17.80
CA ASP A 66 2.37 7.31 -18.48
C ASP A 66 2.12 5.92 -17.87
N SER A 67 2.80 5.59 -16.79
CA SER A 67 2.72 4.33 -16.08
C SER A 67 2.37 4.52 -14.60
N TYR A 68 2.39 3.42 -13.84
CA TYR A 68 2.11 3.45 -12.42
C TYR A 68 3.18 2.67 -11.65
N GLU A 69 3.65 3.27 -10.59
CA GLU A 69 4.58 2.66 -9.66
C GLU A 69 3.83 1.99 -8.51
N ILE A 70 4.18 0.74 -8.21
CA ILE A 70 3.52 -0.07 -7.19
C ILE A 70 4.06 0.30 -5.83
N LEU A 71 3.18 0.69 -4.90
CA LEU A 71 3.52 0.92 -3.50
C LEU A 71 3.21 -0.32 -2.65
N ILE A 72 2.07 -0.96 -2.92
CA ILE A 72 1.61 -2.15 -2.18
C ILE A 72 1.14 -3.22 -3.16
N GLY A 73 1.55 -4.47 -2.94
CA GLY A 73 1.07 -5.62 -3.68
C GLY A 73 1.99 -6.09 -4.80
N HIS A 74 3.28 -5.84 -4.69
CA HIS A 74 4.30 -6.32 -5.64
C HIS A 74 4.19 -7.83 -5.92
N ASN A 75 3.95 -8.64 -4.88
CA ASN A 75 3.76 -10.08 -5.02
C ASN A 75 2.47 -10.44 -5.77
N ARG A 76 1.36 -9.71 -5.49
CA ARG A 76 0.08 -9.91 -6.18
C ARG A 76 0.19 -9.57 -7.66
N TRP A 77 0.82 -8.45 -7.99
CA TRP A 77 1.10 -8.07 -9.37
C TRP A 77 1.98 -9.10 -10.08
N ASN A 78 3.09 -9.54 -9.45
CA ASN A 78 3.97 -10.55 -10.02
C ASN A 78 3.24 -11.87 -10.28
N ALA A 79 2.48 -12.35 -9.30
CA ALA A 79 1.68 -13.56 -9.43
C ALA A 79 0.55 -13.42 -10.48
N SER A 80 -0.05 -12.22 -10.62
CA SER A 80 -1.05 -11.94 -11.63
C SER A 80 -0.49 -12.07 -13.06
N LYS A 81 0.71 -11.54 -13.28
CA LYS A 81 1.41 -11.72 -14.57
C LYS A 81 1.66 -13.19 -14.87
N LEU A 82 2.13 -13.96 -13.89
CA LEU A 82 2.38 -15.39 -14.03
C LEU A 82 1.07 -16.19 -14.20
N ALA A 83 -0.02 -15.71 -13.63
CA ALA A 83 -1.35 -16.27 -13.81
C ALA A 83 -1.96 -15.94 -15.19
N GLY A 84 -1.37 -15.01 -15.94
CA GLY A 84 -1.84 -14.56 -17.25
C GLY A 84 -2.98 -13.55 -17.21
N LEU A 85 -3.17 -12.83 -16.09
CA LEU A 85 -4.16 -11.78 -16.02
C LEU A 85 -3.67 -10.52 -16.78
N PRO A 86 -4.53 -9.92 -17.63
CA PRO A 86 -4.16 -8.71 -18.36
C PRO A 86 -4.16 -7.46 -17.47
N THR A 87 -4.99 -7.44 -16.43
CA THR A 87 -5.17 -6.30 -15.51
C THR A 87 -5.19 -6.75 -14.07
N VAL A 88 -4.94 -5.81 -13.17
CA VAL A 88 -5.11 -6.00 -11.71
C VAL A 88 -5.94 -4.86 -11.14
N PRO A 89 -6.78 -5.15 -10.10
CA PRO A 89 -7.48 -4.10 -9.39
C PRO A 89 -6.50 -3.26 -8.59
N ALA A 90 -6.55 -1.95 -8.75
CA ALA A 90 -5.65 -1.01 -8.10
C ALA A 90 -6.38 0.23 -7.58
N ILE A 91 -5.87 0.78 -6.50
CA ILE A 91 -6.22 2.10 -5.98
C ILE A 91 -5.08 3.05 -6.33
N VAL A 92 -5.38 4.13 -7.04
CA VAL A 92 -4.39 5.13 -7.43
C VAL A 92 -4.32 6.20 -6.34
N LYS A 93 -3.15 6.38 -5.76
CA LYS A 93 -2.83 7.47 -4.83
C LYS A 93 -2.07 8.56 -5.55
N THR A 94 -2.51 9.79 -5.40
CA THR A 94 -1.87 10.96 -6.00
C THR A 94 -1.40 11.95 -4.93
N GLY A 95 -0.38 12.75 -5.25
CA GLY A 95 0.10 13.79 -4.36
C GLY A 95 0.87 13.30 -3.14
N LEU A 96 1.36 12.06 -3.17
CA LEU A 96 2.24 11.55 -2.12
C LEU A 96 3.63 12.18 -2.22
N THR A 97 4.24 12.47 -1.07
CA THR A 97 5.67 12.74 -1.02
C THR A 97 6.46 11.44 -1.17
N GLU A 98 7.75 11.54 -1.47
CA GLU A 98 8.64 10.38 -1.55
C GLU A 98 8.62 9.56 -0.26
N GLU A 99 8.65 10.25 0.88
CA GLU A 99 8.63 9.63 2.20
C GLU A 99 7.31 8.90 2.46
N GLU A 100 6.19 9.48 2.05
CA GLU A 100 4.87 8.85 2.18
C GLU A 100 4.79 7.58 1.31
N ALA A 101 5.28 7.65 0.07
CA ALA A 101 5.33 6.49 -0.82
C ALA A 101 6.22 5.37 -0.24
N GLU A 102 7.41 5.70 0.25
CA GLU A 102 8.30 4.74 0.90
C GLU A 102 7.67 4.11 2.15
N MET A 103 6.89 4.89 2.91
CA MET A 103 6.16 4.41 4.08
C MET A 103 5.11 3.35 3.70
N TYR A 104 4.33 3.57 2.64
CA TYR A 104 3.39 2.55 2.13
C TYR A 104 4.12 1.25 1.82
N VAL A 105 5.25 1.31 1.13
CA VAL A 105 6.04 0.13 0.76
C VAL A 105 6.55 -0.61 2.00
N ILE A 106 7.15 0.10 2.95
CA ILE A 106 7.78 -0.52 4.12
C ILE A 106 6.73 -1.06 5.09
N GLU A 107 5.75 -0.25 5.48
CA GLU A 107 4.74 -0.67 6.47
C GLU A 107 3.88 -1.83 5.96
N SER A 108 3.55 -1.87 4.66
CA SER A 108 2.82 -3.01 4.10
C SER A 108 3.62 -4.32 4.16
N ASN A 109 4.92 -4.28 3.90
CA ASN A 109 5.77 -5.46 4.00
C ASN A 109 5.96 -5.92 5.46
N VAL A 110 6.13 -4.97 6.39
CA VAL A 110 6.21 -5.28 7.83
C VAL A 110 4.91 -5.93 8.31
N MET A 111 3.76 -5.39 7.90
CA MET A 111 2.44 -5.91 8.29
C MET A 111 2.19 -7.32 7.72
N GLN A 112 2.47 -7.53 6.42
CA GLN A 112 2.18 -8.81 5.75
C GLN A 112 3.12 -9.95 6.15
N ARG A 113 4.38 -9.65 6.47
CA ARG A 113 5.39 -10.67 6.78
C ARG A 113 5.70 -10.79 8.26
N GLY A 114 5.40 -9.76 9.03
CA GLY A 114 5.95 -9.58 10.38
C GLY A 114 7.42 -9.13 10.34
N PHE A 115 7.78 -8.22 11.24
CA PHE A 115 9.14 -7.65 11.28
C PHE A 115 10.23 -8.73 11.42
N GLU A 116 9.97 -9.75 12.20
CA GLU A 116 10.89 -10.87 12.50
C GLU A 116 11.22 -11.73 11.29
N ASN A 117 10.31 -11.78 10.31
CA ASN A 117 10.46 -12.57 9.08
C ASN A 117 11.09 -11.78 7.93
N LEU A 118 11.40 -10.52 8.16
CA LEU A 118 12.15 -9.69 7.22
C LEU A 118 13.64 -10.03 7.28
N ARG A 119 14.34 -9.87 6.18
CA ARG A 119 15.80 -9.93 6.15
C ARG A 119 16.38 -8.80 6.99
N ILE A 120 17.59 -8.95 7.48
CA ILE A 120 18.28 -7.93 8.32
C ILE A 120 18.34 -6.58 7.59
N SER A 121 18.61 -6.57 6.29
CA SER A 121 18.62 -5.35 5.47
C SER A 121 17.24 -4.69 5.37
N GLU A 122 16.19 -5.50 5.26
CA GLU A 122 14.79 -5.03 5.24
C GLU A 122 14.35 -4.50 6.62
N GLN A 123 14.74 -5.19 7.69
CA GLN A 123 14.55 -4.72 9.07
C GLN A 123 15.26 -3.38 9.30
N ALA A 124 16.51 -3.26 8.83
CA ALA A 124 17.26 -2.02 8.94
C ALA A 124 16.57 -0.86 8.19
N ALA A 125 16.04 -1.11 7.00
CA ALA A 125 15.27 -0.11 6.24
C ALA A 125 14.02 0.33 7.00
N ALA A 126 13.27 -0.62 7.58
CA ALA A 126 12.08 -0.32 8.37
C ALA A 126 12.41 0.50 9.64
N VAL A 127 13.49 0.15 10.34
CA VAL A 127 13.94 0.88 11.53
C VAL A 127 14.43 2.27 11.15
N ALA A 128 15.23 2.39 10.08
CA ALA A 128 15.74 3.68 9.60
C ALA A 128 14.61 4.63 9.24
N LEU A 129 13.58 4.15 8.52
CA LEU A 129 12.42 4.96 8.19
C LEU A 129 11.68 5.40 9.45
N ARG A 130 11.42 4.47 10.37
CA ARG A 130 10.72 4.78 11.63
C ARG A 130 11.49 5.73 12.54
N HIS A 131 12.81 5.74 12.43
CA HIS A 131 13.69 6.61 13.22
C HIS A 131 13.94 7.96 12.56
N TYR A 132 14.17 7.97 11.24
CA TYR A 132 14.39 9.19 10.46
C TYR A 132 13.16 10.11 10.51
N GLU A 133 12.04 9.50 10.58
CA GLU A 133 10.78 10.17 10.62
C GLU A 133 10.29 10.28 12.06
N MET A 134 10.58 11.40 12.63
CA MET A 134 9.55 12.05 13.41
C MET A 134 8.45 12.54 12.47
N PHE A 135 8.00 11.62 11.57
CA PHE A 135 6.78 11.77 10.85
C PHE A 135 5.73 12.19 11.83
N SER A 136 5.03 13.20 11.49
CA SER A 136 3.84 13.50 12.23
C SER A 136 3.18 12.13 12.47
N GLN A 137 3.23 11.67 13.71
CA GLN A 137 2.69 10.39 14.19
C GLN A 137 1.32 10.10 13.54
N GLY A 138 0.62 11.17 13.13
CA GLY A 138 -0.62 11.16 12.40
C GLY A 138 -0.57 10.46 11.04
N LYS A 139 0.35 10.83 10.17
CA LYS A 139 0.41 10.28 8.80
C LYS A 139 0.70 8.79 8.78
N ARG A 140 1.64 8.33 9.62
CA ARG A 140 1.93 6.91 9.78
C ARG A 140 0.70 6.14 10.28
N ASN A 141 -0.03 6.71 11.24
CA ASN A 141 -1.22 6.09 11.76
C ASN A 141 -2.34 6.01 10.72
N ASP A 142 -2.49 7.00 9.87
CA ASP A 142 -3.46 7.00 8.78
C ASP A 142 -3.14 5.91 7.76
N ILE A 143 -1.88 5.76 7.37
CA ILE A 143 -1.41 4.69 6.49
C ILE A 143 -1.67 3.31 7.12
N LEU A 144 -1.34 3.13 8.40
CA LEU A 144 -1.57 1.86 9.10
C LEU A 144 -3.06 1.50 9.17
N ARG A 145 -3.94 2.48 9.38
CA ARG A 145 -5.39 2.24 9.34
C ARG A 145 -5.87 1.82 7.96
N GLU A 146 -5.38 2.49 6.92
CA GLU A 146 -5.73 2.13 5.54
C GLU A 146 -5.27 0.72 5.20
N LEU A 147 -4.05 0.34 5.57
CA LEU A 147 -3.51 -1.00 5.38
C LEU A 147 -4.35 -2.06 6.10
N ALA A 148 -4.73 -1.81 7.35
CA ALA A 148 -5.55 -2.73 8.14
C ALA A 148 -6.94 -2.96 7.49
N VAL A 149 -7.56 -1.92 6.94
CA VAL A 149 -8.84 -2.04 6.22
C VAL A 149 -8.68 -2.85 4.93
N LEU A 150 -7.56 -2.68 4.20
CA LEU A 150 -7.30 -3.45 2.98
C LEU A 150 -7.05 -4.94 3.24
N GLU A 151 -6.44 -5.28 4.37
CA GLU A 151 -6.18 -6.67 4.75
C GLU A 151 -7.41 -7.36 5.35
N ASN A 152 -8.24 -6.60 6.06
CA ASN A 152 -9.48 -7.10 6.66
C ASN A 152 -10.65 -6.11 6.51
N PRO A 153 -11.35 -6.12 5.36
CA PRO A 153 -12.45 -5.20 5.08
C PRO A 153 -13.62 -5.27 6.07
N SER A 154 -13.67 -6.32 6.89
CA SER A 154 -14.73 -6.54 7.90
C SER A 154 -14.32 -6.08 9.30
N ALA A 155 -13.10 -5.64 9.51
CA ALA A 155 -12.65 -5.11 10.79
C ALA A 155 -13.07 -3.64 10.93
N GLU A 156 -13.86 -3.34 11.94
CA GLU A 156 -14.05 -1.95 12.38
C GLU A 156 -12.69 -1.39 12.83
N PRO A 157 -12.33 -0.15 12.47
CA PRO A 157 -11.07 0.44 12.88
C PRO A 157 -11.05 0.60 14.40
N ASP A 158 -10.28 -0.25 15.06
CA ASP A 158 -10.12 -0.22 16.52
C ASP A 158 -9.34 1.07 16.91
N THR A 159 -10.06 2.02 17.47
CA THR A 159 -9.52 3.32 17.90
C THR A 159 -8.70 3.23 19.18
N ALA A 160 -8.56 2.03 19.76
CA ALA A 160 -8.04 1.85 21.11
C ALA A 160 -6.53 1.52 21.21
N THR A 161 -5.85 1.17 20.12
CA THR A 161 -4.48 0.60 20.20
C THR A 161 -3.34 1.57 19.92
N LEU A 162 -3.59 2.86 19.78
CA LEU A 162 -2.54 3.86 19.54
C LEU A 162 -2.36 4.80 20.74
N ASN A 163 -2.19 4.25 21.92
CA ASN A 163 -1.69 5.04 23.03
C ASN A 163 -0.19 5.31 22.83
N PRO A 164 0.24 6.58 22.79
CA PRO A 164 1.66 6.88 22.85
C PRO A 164 2.18 6.39 24.22
N VAL A 165 3.26 5.63 24.20
CA VAL A 165 4.01 5.31 25.42
C VAL A 165 4.44 6.63 26.03
N GLY A 166 3.72 7.06 27.06
CA GLY A 166 4.07 8.22 27.85
C GLY A 166 5.37 7.95 28.56
N SER A 167 6.42 8.63 28.17
CA SER A 167 7.63 8.73 28.98
C SER A 167 7.29 9.52 30.25
N LYS A 168 7.05 8.82 31.34
CA LYS A 168 7.28 9.40 32.67
C LYS A 168 8.76 9.25 32.94
N LEU A 169 9.47 10.33 32.84
CA LEU A 169 10.74 10.55 33.53
C LEU A 169 10.36 11.25 34.84
N ASP A 170 10.49 10.56 35.94
CA ASP A 170 10.68 11.12 37.27
C ASP A 170 12.19 11.31 37.50
#